data_b4331a6882d163d45e1f3ea43668771b
#
_entry.id   b4331a6882d163d45e1f3ea43668771b
#
_cell.length_a   1.000
_cell.length_b   1.000
_cell.length_c   1.000
_cell.angle_alpha   90.00
_cell.angle_beta   90.00
_cell.angle_gamma   90.00
#
_symmetry.space_group_name_H-M   'P 1'
#
loop_
_entity.id
_entity.type
_entity.pdbx_description
1 polymer ?
#
loop_
_entity_poly.entity_id
_entity_poly.type
_entity_poly.pdbx_seq_one_letter_code
_entity_poly.pdbx_strand_id
1 'polypeptide(L)'
;SETSNTVGGLSNVTSDLFKAFDYVALGHIHTRFASPTQRVQYSGSPVAFNVKEAKRKEEKGVYILELDATGNLSRTFHPLEVRRPIVTLQEPFETLMSPEFYKEQPCQKAWFAFDIQLSSRKELEGINVRARLEEIYGADIVEITFSRLGDVKEENVTVDQHLKDLEMQSPQEIVSDFYQTVTGGDVLSERQTALVESIFEEIGRSRQ
;
A
#
# COMPACT_ATOMS: atom_id res chain seq x y z
N SER A 1 8.56 -19.50 -27.92
CA SER A 1 7.72 -20.11 -26.86
C SER A 1 7.56 -19.06 -25.78
N GLU A 2 6.38 -18.45 -25.75
CA GLU A 2 6.02 -17.46 -24.75
C GLU A 2 5.64 -18.20 -23.47
N THR A 3 6.44 -18.05 -22.44
CA THR A 3 6.09 -18.47 -21.08
C THR A 3 5.10 -17.46 -20.51
N SER A 4 3.83 -17.87 -20.39
CA SER A 4 2.83 -17.10 -19.67
C SER A 4 3.15 -17.11 -18.18
N ASN A 5 3.68 -16.03 -17.64
CA ASN A 5 3.81 -15.84 -16.21
C ASN A 5 2.43 -15.58 -15.60
N THR A 6 1.85 -16.62 -14.99
CA THR A 6 0.61 -16.49 -14.22
C THR A 6 0.98 -16.14 -12.79
N VAL A 7 0.83 -14.88 -12.41
CA VAL A 7 0.93 -14.44 -11.01
C VAL A 7 -0.48 -14.26 -10.47
N GLY A 8 -0.86 -15.07 -9.47
CA GLY A 8 -2.12 -14.92 -8.74
C GLY A 8 -3.40 -15.24 -9.53
N GLY A 9 -3.35 -16.16 -10.52
CA GLY A 9 -4.54 -16.59 -11.26
C GLY A 9 -5.07 -15.59 -12.31
N LEU A 10 -4.34 -14.50 -12.55
CA LEU A 10 -4.68 -13.50 -13.56
C LEU A 10 -4.07 -13.90 -14.92
N SER A 11 -4.92 -14.17 -15.89
CA SER A 11 -4.49 -14.36 -17.28
C SER A 11 -4.06 -13.02 -17.86
N ASN A 12 -2.83 -12.90 -18.33
CA ASN A 12 -2.40 -11.73 -19.08
C ASN A 12 -3.12 -11.67 -20.42
N VAL A 13 -3.77 -10.55 -20.70
CA VAL A 13 -4.43 -10.29 -21.99
C VAL A 13 -3.48 -9.45 -22.82
N THR A 14 -3.16 -9.92 -24.03
CA THR A 14 -2.30 -9.16 -24.93
C THR A 14 -3.03 -7.96 -25.51
N SER A 15 -2.34 -6.82 -25.64
CA SER A 15 -2.90 -5.59 -26.21
C SER A 15 -3.40 -5.78 -27.66
N ASP A 16 -2.95 -6.83 -28.34
CA ASP A 16 -3.35 -7.15 -29.71
C ASP A 16 -4.84 -7.45 -29.86
N LEU A 17 -5.47 -8.01 -28.82
CA LEU A 17 -6.91 -8.28 -28.79
C LEU A 17 -7.76 -6.99 -28.86
N PHE A 18 -7.19 -5.87 -28.52
CA PHE A 18 -7.90 -4.58 -28.47
C PHE A 18 -7.73 -3.69 -29.71
N LYS A 19 -6.93 -4.14 -30.70
CA LYS A 19 -6.61 -3.33 -31.89
C LYS A 19 -7.82 -2.96 -32.75
N ALA A 20 -8.88 -3.78 -32.69
CA ALA A 20 -10.10 -3.56 -33.49
C ALA A 20 -11.06 -2.54 -32.87
N PHE A 21 -10.77 -2.03 -31.64
CA PHE A 21 -11.64 -1.11 -30.93
C PHE A 21 -11.06 0.30 -30.95
N ASP A 22 -11.92 1.30 -31.09
CA ASP A 22 -11.52 2.72 -31.00
C ASP A 22 -11.12 3.09 -29.57
N TYR A 23 -11.80 2.49 -28.59
CA TYR A 23 -11.49 2.65 -27.16
C TYR A 23 -11.86 1.41 -26.37
N VAL A 24 -11.04 1.11 -25.35
CA VAL A 24 -11.28 0.00 -24.41
C VAL A 24 -11.18 0.53 -22.98
N ALA A 25 -12.31 0.54 -22.28
CA ALA A 25 -12.39 0.86 -20.88
C ALA A 25 -12.17 -0.42 -20.05
N LEU A 26 -11.11 -0.44 -19.25
CA LEU A 26 -10.78 -1.55 -18.37
C LEU A 26 -11.08 -1.19 -16.91
N GLY A 27 -11.57 -2.18 -16.17
CA GLY A 27 -11.83 -2.11 -14.74
C GLY A 27 -10.86 -2.95 -13.93
N HIS A 28 -11.21 -3.27 -12.66
CA HIS A 28 -10.46 -4.09 -11.72
C HIS A 28 -9.24 -3.42 -11.09
N ILE A 29 -8.39 -2.73 -11.85
CA ILE A 29 -7.22 -2.03 -11.31
C ILE A 29 -7.64 -0.67 -10.76
N HIS A 30 -7.33 -0.41 -9.49
CA HIS A 30 -7.73 0.81 -8.78
C HIS A 30 -6.84 2.03 -9.06
N THR A 31 -5.69 1.82 -9.70
CA THR A 31 -4.80 2.89 -10.15
C THR A 31 -5.11 3.28 -11.59
N ARG A 32 -5.08 4.57 -11.87
CA ARG A 32 -5.24 5.06 -13.24
C ARG A 32 -4.03 4.66 -14.09
N PHE A 33 -4.30 4.04 -15.21
CA PHE A 33 -3.28 3.66 -16.16
C PHE A 33 -3.83 3.70 -17.59
N ALA A 34 -3.03 4.20 -18.53
CA ALA A 34 -3.37 4.20 -19.94
C ALA A 34 -2.24 3.56 -20.76
N SER A 35 -2.61 2.84 -21.81
CA SER A 35 -1.65 2.40 -22.82
C SER A 35 -0.97 3.59 -23.51
N PRO A 36 0.21 3.40 -24.15
CA PRO A 36 0.89 4.46 -24.88
C PRO A 36 0.02 5.15 -25.95
N THR A 37 -0.87 4.37 -26.59
CA THR A 37 -1.82 4.89 -27.58
C THR A 37 -3.03 5.58 -26.96
N GLN A 38 -3.17 5.48 -25.63
CA GLN A 38 -4.30 6.02 -24.86
C GLN A 38 -5.68 5.45 -25.24
N ARG A 39 -5.72 4.41 -26.06
CA ARG A 39 -6.96 3.71 -26.46
C ARG A 39 -7.44 2.69 -25.46
N VAL A 40 -6.52 2.09 -24.71
CA VAL A 40 -6.81 1.12 -23.64
C VAL A 40 -6.51 1.75 -22.30
N GLN A 41 -7.49 1.86 -21.43
CA GLN A 41 -7.35 2.61 -20.20
C GLN A 41 -8.06 1.98 -19.00
N TYR A 42 -7.39 1.97 -17.88
CA TYR A 42 -7.97 1.78 -16.56
C TYR A 42 -8.34 3.15 -15.98
N SER A 43 -9.60 3.36 -15.65
CA SER A 43 -10.06 4.60 -15.00
C SER A 43 -9.59 4.72 -13.55
N GLY A 44 -9.20 3.61 -12.96
CA GLY A 44 -8.96 3.52 -11.53
C GLY A 44 -10.27 3.37 -10.74
N SER A 45 -10.16 3.46 -9.43
CA SER A 45 -11.31 3.51 -8.53
C SER A 45 -11.77 4.95 -8.28
N PRO A 46 -13.08 5.20 -8.06
CA PRO A 46 -13.60 6.55 -7.78
C PRO A 46 -13.19 7.07 -6.40
N VAL A 47 -12.82 6.16 -5.48
CA VAL A 47 -12.36 6.47 -4.10
C VAL A 47 -11.23 5.54 -3.73
N ALA A 48 -10.45 5.87 -2.69
CA ALA A 48 -9.52 4.91 -2.09
C ALA A 48 -10.30 3.88 -1.27
N PHE A 49 -10.13 2.59 -1.55
CA PHE A 49 -10.82 1.50 -0.87
C PHE A 49 -10.08 0.97 0.36
N ASN A 50 -8.82 1.34 0.50
CA ASN A 50 -7.98 0.90 1.61
C ASN A 50 -6.88 1.93 1.92
N VAL A 51 -6.21 1.73 3.06
CA VAL A 51 -5.15 2.61 3.55
C VAL A 51 -3.96 2.71 2.58
N LYS A 52 -3.60 1.59 1.94
CA LYS A 52 -2.48 1.56 0.97
C LYS A 52 -2.76 2.45 -0.25
N GLU A 53 -4.01 2.45 -0.72
CA GLU A 53 -4.42 3.35 -1.82
C GLU A 53 -4.46 4.80 -1.37
N ALA A 54 -4.95 5.08 -0.16
CA ALA A 54 -4.99 6.43 0.39
C ALA A 54 -3.57 7.02 0.58
N LYS A 55 -2.60 6.21 1.00
CA LYS A 55 -1.19 6.62 1.13
C LYS A 55 -0.58 7.09 -0.19
N ARG A 56 -1.02 6.56 -1.33
CA ARG A 56 -0.50 6.98 -2.66
C ARG A 56 -0.89 8.40 -3.03
N LYS A 57 -1.87 9.01 -2.35
CA LYS A 57 -2.38 10.36 -2.62
C LYS A 57 -2.75 10.59 -4.10
N GLU A 58 -3.09 9.51 -4.80
CA GLU A 58 -3.53 9.57 -6.19
C GLU A 58 -4.91 10.21 -6.26
N GLU A 59 -5.05 11.20 -7.11
CA GLU A 59 -6.33 11.85 -7.37
C GLU A 59 -7.32 10.85 -7.97
N LYS A 60 -8.46 10.66 -7.31
CA LYS A 60 -9.51 9.73 -7.70
C LYS A 60 -10.61 10.44 -8.48
N GLY A 61 -11.19 9.76 -9.46
CA GLY A 61 -12.18 10.39 -10.33
C GLY A 61 -12.65 9.47 -11.44
N VAL A 62 -13.29 10.07 -12.43
CA VAL A 62 -13.82 9.40 -13.61
C VAL A 62 -13.33 10.07 -14.89
N TYR A 63 -13.39 9.34 -16.00
CA TYR A 63 -13.17 9.91 -17.33
C TYR A 63 -14.49 10.12 -18.04
N ILE A 64 -14.66 11.30 -18.64
CA ILE A 64 -15.67 11.56 -19.65
C ILE A 64 -15.00 11.38 -21.00
N LEU A 65 -15.64 10.59 -21.86
CA LEU A 65 -15.16 10.23 -23.18
C LEU A 65 -16.15 10.76 -24.21
N GLU A 66 -15.62 11.38 -25.24
CA GLU A 66 -16.39 11.84 -26.38
C GLU A 66 -15.77 11.24 -27.64
N LEU A 67 -16.57 10.46 -28.37
CA LEU A 67 -16.20 9.86 -29.65
C LEU A 67 -17.04 10.51 -30.74
N ASP A 68 -16.40 11.19 -31.65
CA ASP A 68 -17.11 11.80 -32.76
C ASP A 68 -17.42 10.82 -33.93
N ALA A 69 -18.23 11.27 -34.89
CA ALA A 69 -18.62 10.44 -36.03
C ALA A 69 -17.45 10.08 -36.97
N THR A 70 -16.29 10.72 -36.81
CA THR A 70 -15.07 10.45 -37.59
C THR A 70 -14.10 9.56 -36.85
N GLY A 71 -14.46 9.10 -35.62
CA GLY A 71 -13.63 8.21 -34.80
C GLY A 71 -12.58 8.95 -33.95
N ASN A 72 -12.65 10.28 -33.84
CA ASN A 72 -11.77 11.01 -32.93
C ASN A 72 -12.26 10.86 -31.50
N LEU A 73 -11.35 10.47 -30.62
CA LEU A 73 -11.59 10.29 -29.20
C LEU A 73 -11.00 11.46 -28.40
N SER A 74 -11.83 12.16 -27.66
CA SER A 74 -11.39 13.05 -26.60
C SER A 74 -11.66 12.44 -25.23
N ARG A 75 -10.87 12.84 -24.23
CA ARG A 75 -10.95 12.30 -22.88
C ARG A 75 -10.62 13.38 -21.86
N THR A 76 -11.50 13.58 -20.91
CA THR A 76 -11.32 14.51 -19.81
C THR A 76 -11.46 13.81 -18.49
N PHE A 77 -10.45 13.95 -17.63
CA PHE A 77 -10.53 13.44 -16.27
C PHE A 77 -11.25 14.42 -15.37
N HIS A 78 -12.23 13.91 -14.62
CA HIS A 78 -12.98 14.66 -13.63
C HIS A 78 -12.69 14.10 -12.24
N PRO A 79 -11.95 14.84 -11.40
CA PRO A 79 -11.73 14.46 -10.02
C PRO A 79 -13.04 14.43 -9.25
N LEU A 80 -13.18 13.49 -8.32
CA LEU A 80 -14.33 13.38 -7.44
C LEU A 80 -13.96 13.80 -6.04
N GLU A 81 -14.78 14.66 -5.46
CA GLU A 81 -14.70 14.98 -4.04
C GLU A 81 -15.27 13.82 -3.22
N VAL A 82 -14.42 13.26 -2.35
CA VAL A 82 -14.81 12.16 -1.48
C VAL A 82 -15.41 12.73 -0.20
N ARG A 83 -16.69 12.43 0.06
CA ARG A 83 -17.41 12.94 1.25
C ARG A 83 -16.72 12.56 2.56
N ARG A 84 -16.15 11.36 2.65
CA ARG A 84 -15.41 10.85 3.82
C ARG A 84 -14.13 10.17 3.31
N PRO A 85 -13.03 10.90 3.15
CA PRO A 85 -11.77 10.32 2.68
C PRO A 85 -11.12 9.46 3.77
N ILE A 86 -10.23 8.57 3.36
CA ILE A 86 -9.26 7.95 4.27
C ILE A 86 -8.06 8.91 4.38
N VAL A 87 -7.87 9.47 5.55
CA VAL A 87 -6.72 10.34 5.87
C VAL A 87 -5.65 9.50 6.55
N THR A 88 -4.44 9.54 6.03
CA THR A 88 -3.29 8.84 6.60
C THR A 88 -2.35 9.83 7.26
N LEU A 89 -2.10 9.65 8.55
CA LEU A 89 -1.24 10.51 9.36
C LEU A 89 -0.05 9.70 9.88
N GLN A 90 1.15 10.20 9.64
CA GLN A 90 2.40 9.59 10.10
C GLN A 90 3.16 10.62 10.92
N GLU A 91 2.97 10.59 12.23
CA GLU A 91 3.49 11.59 13.15
C GLU A 91 3.78 10.97 14.53
N PRO A 92 4.63 11.60 15.36
CA PRO A 92 4.75 11.29 16.78
C PRO A 92 3.41 11.43 17.50
N PHE A 93 3.20 10.60 18.53
CA PHE A 93 1.94 10.63 19.30
C PHE A 93 1.64 12.01 19.90
N GLU A 94 2.66 12.71 20.40
CA GLU A 94 2.50 14.05 20.94
C GLU A 94 2.00 15.05 19.89
N THR A 95 2.52 14.98 18.66
CA THR A 95 2.07 15.80 17.52
C THR A 95 0.61 15.54 17.23
N LEU A 96 0.20 14.26 17.16
CA LEU A 96 -1.20 13.88 16.92
C LEU A 96 -2.14 14.39 17.99
N MET A 97 -1.67 14.57 19.24
CA MET A 97 -2.44 15.11 20.35
C MET A 97 -2.42 16.64 20.43
N SER A 98 -1.57 17.32 19.65
CA SER A 98 -1.42 18.77 19.70
C SER A 98 -2.61 19.49 19.06
N PRO A 99 -3.21 20.47 19.73
CA PRO A 99 -4.30 21.27 19.18
C PRO A 99 -3.95 22.02 17.89
N GLU A 100 -2.70 22.41 17.73
CA GLU A 100 -2.19 23.10 16.55
C GLU A 100 -2.25 22.17 15.33
N PHE A 101 -1.99 20.87 15.54
CA PHE A 101 -1.99 19.87 14.47
C PHE A 101 -3.40 19.36 14.15
N TYR A 102 -4.15 18.87 15.16
CA TYR A 102 -5.42 18.20 14.88
C TYR A 102 -6.53 19.14 14.42
N LYS A 103 -6.49 20.44 14.75
CA LYS A 103 -7.49 21.41 14.28
C LYS A 103 -7.45 21.61 12.75
N GLU A 104 -6.33 21.33 12.12
CA GLU A 104 -6.17 21.38 10.67
C GLU A 104 -6.67 20.09 9.96
N GLN A 105 -6.96 19.04 10.74
CA GLN A 105 -7.41 17.78 10.20
C GLN A 105 -8.93 17.73 10.08
N PRO A 106 -9.51 16.94 9.14
CA PRO A 106 -10.96 16.77 8.99
C PRO A 106 -11.52 15.81 10.06
N CYS A 107 -11.29 16.13 11.34
CA CYS A 107 -11.74 15.34 12.47
C CYS A 107 -13.24 15.07 12.39
N GLN A 108 -13.66 13.84 12.68
CA GLN A 108 -15.04 13.36 12.63
C GLN A 108 -15.68 13.37 11.21
N LYS A 109 -14.96 13.80 10.18
CA LYS A 109 -15.44 13.85 8.79
C LYS A 109 -14.67 12.91 7.84
N ALA A 110 -13.71 12.17 8.35
CA ALA A 110 -12.86 11.26 7.60
C ALA A 110 -12.73 9.91 8.31
N TRP A 111 -12.23 8.92 7.57
CA TRP A 111 -11.67 7.70 8.14
C TRP A 111 -10.18 7.94 8.40
N PHE A 112 -9.67 7.55 9.55
CA PHE A 112 -8.26 7.80 9.90
C PHE A 112 -7.46 6.51 9.95
N ALA A 113 -6.24 6.58 9.39
CA ALA A 113 -5.20 5.57 9.57
C ALA A 113 -3.95 6.27 10.13
N PHE A 114 -3.46 5.79 11.26
CA PHE A 114 -2.31 6.36 11.96
C PHE A 114 -1.09 5.44 11.84
N ASP A 115 0.05 6.02 11.51
CA ASP A 115 1.36 5.41 11.71
C ASP A 115 2.10 6.24 12.76
N ILE A 116 2.05 5.79 14.02
CA ILE A 116 2.58 6.53 15.15
C ILE A 116 4.08 6.31 15.24
N GLN A 117 4.83 7.38 15.07
CA GLN A 117 6.28 7.37 15.16
C GLN A 117 6.74 7.38 16.61
N LEU A 118 7.57 6.43 17.00
CA LEU A 118 8.07 6.26 18.35
C LEU A 118 9.60 6.26 18.39
N SER A 119 10.21 6.95 19.34
CA SER A 119 11.62 6.78 19.68
C SER A 119 11.80 5.54 20.57
N SER A 120 10.80 5.24 21.41
CA SER A 120 10.76 4.07 22.28
C SER A 120 9.32 3.61 22.52
N ARG A 121 9.09 2.31 22.62
CA ARG A 121 7.78 1.75 22.99
C ARG A 121 7.31 2.19 24.38
N LYS A 122 8.23 2.60 25.26
CA LYS A 122 7.92 3.08 26.61
C LYS A 122 7.13 4.41 26.62
N GLU A 123 7.19 5.18 25.51
CA GLU A 123 6.47 6.45 25.39
C GLU A 123 4.94 6.29 25.49
N LEU A 124 4.42 5.11 25.18
CA LEU A 124 2.98 4.82 25.22
C LEU A 124 2.58 3.90 26.37
N GLU A 125 3.51 3.66 27.33
CA GLU A 125 3.22 2.77 28.46
C GLU A 125 2.08 3.34 29.32
N GLY A 126 1.06 2.53 29.55
CA GLY A 126 -0.15 2.93 30.29
C GLY A 126 -1.14 3.83 29.52
N ILE A 127 -0.88 4.14 28.26
CA ILE A 127 -1.77 4.97 27.41
C ILE A 127 -2.67 4.09 26.56
N ASN A 128 -3.98 4.27 26.66
CA ASN A 128 -4.91 3.72 25.68
C ASN A 128 -4.92 4.62 24.43
N VAL A 129 -4.00 4.32 23.52
CA VAL A 129 -3.76 5.10 22.31
C VAL A 129 -5.04 5.26 21.46
N ARG A 130 -5.78 4.16 21.22
CA ARG A 130 -7.01 4.22 20.44
C ARG A 130 -8.03 5.16 21.07
N ALA A 131 -8.30 5.05 22.36
CA ALA A 131 -9.28 5.89 23.03
C ALA A 131 -8.89 7.39 22.96
N ARG A 132 -7.60 7.69 23.10
CA ARG A 132 -7.10 9.08 23.00
C ARG A 132 -7.27 9.65 21.60
N LEU A 133 -7.01 8.85 20.58
CA LEU A 133 -7.22 9.25 19.17
C LEU A 133 -8.70 9.42 18.86
N GLU A 134 -9.56 8.52 19.34
CA GLU A 134 -11.02 8.58 19.15
C GLU A 134 -11.65 9.83 19.75
N GLU A 135 -11.16 10.31 20.91
CA GLU A 135 -11.62 11.57 21.55
C GLU A 135 -11.44 12.78 20.60
N ILE A 136 -10.38 12.80 19.82
CA ILE A 136 -10.02 13.94 18.95
C ILE A 136 -10.53 13.75 17.54
N TYR A 137 -10.19 12.62 16.91
CA TYR A 137 -10.41 12.37 15.50
C TYR A 137 -11.76 11.72 15.20
N GLY A 138 -12.41 11.15 16.20
CA GLY A 138 -13.66 10.40 16.07
C GLY A 138 -13.44 8.89 16.02
N ALA A 139 -14.52 8.14 16.11
CA ALA A 139 -14.51 6.67 16.21
C ALA A 139 -14.10 5.93 14.92
N ASP A 140 -14.01 6.65 13.79
CA ASP A 140 -13.75 6.03 12.47
C ASP A 140 -12.25 5.83 12.22
N ILE A 141 -11.59 5.10 13.11
CA ILE A 141 -10.16 4.74 12.99
C ILE A 141 -10.05 3.34 12.38
N VAL A 142 -9.56 3.28 11.15
CA VAL A 142 -9.44 2.04 10.35
C VAL A 142 -8.15 1.27 10.63
N GLU A 143 -7.06 1.98 10.98
CA GLU A 143 -5.76 1.37 11.22
C GLU A 143 -4.93 2.19 12.21
N ILE A 144 -4.20 1.53 13.09
CA ILE A 144 -3.15 2.12 13.93
C ILE A 144 -1.92 1.23 13.79
N THR A 145 -0.85 1.77 13.25
CA THR A 145 0.47 1.13 13.16
C THR A 145 1.50 1.96 13.91
N PHE A 146 2.64 1.34 14.19
CA PHE A 146 3.75 1.99 14.88
C PHE A 146 5.02 1.82 14.06
N SER A 147 5.74 2.93 13.89
CA SER A 147 7.03 2.97 13.22
C SER A 147 8.08 3.65 14.10
N ARG A 148 9.35 3.49 13.75
CA ARG A 148 10.42 4.16 14.48
C ARG A 148 10.55 5.60 14.01
N LEU A 149 10.79 6.52 14.93
CA LEU A 149 11.03 7.92 14.60
C LEU A 149 12.31 8.02 13.75
N GLY A 150 12.18 8.57 12.55
CA GLY A 150 13.28 8.69 11.59
C GLY A 150 13.35 7.58 10.54
N ASP A 151 12.58 6.51 10.66
CA ASP A 151 12.40 5.54 9.57
C ASP A 151 11.54 6.19 8.48
N VAL A 152 12.20 6.84 7.54
CA VAL A 152 11.56 7.19 6.26
C VAL A 152 11.40 5.87 5.51
N LYS A 153 10.21 5.28 5.55
CA LYS A 153 9.89 4.21 4.59
C LYS A 153 9.96 4.86 3.22
N GLU A 154 11.02 4.57 2.46
CA GLU A 154 11.08 4.90 1.06
C GLU A 154 9.89 4.23 0.36
N GLU A 155 8.84 5.00 0.08
CA GLU A 155 7.62 4.55 -0.61
C GLU A 155 7.86 4.15 -2.08
N ASN A 156 9.13 4.09 -2.53
CA ASN A 156 9.52 3.87 -3.92
C ASN A 156 10.37 2.63 -4.18
N VAL A 157 10.36 1.63 -3.31
CA VAL A 157 10.85 0.33 -3.75
C VAL A 157 9.75 -0.29 -4.62
N THR A 158 9.95 -0.25 -5.94
CA THR A 158 9.05 -0.92 -6.86
C THR A 158 8.95 -2.39 -6.45
N VAL A 159 7.75 -2.96 -6.50
CA VAL A 159 7.48 -4.38 -6.16
C VAL A 159 8.50 -5.30 -6.85
N ASP A 160 8.94 -4.97 -8.06
CA ASP A 160 9.99 -5.66 -8.81
C ASP A 160 11.38 -5.62 -8.15
N GLN A 161 11.75 -4.52 -7.49
CA GLN A 161 13.04 -4.44 -6.78
C GLN A 161 12.98 -5.24 -5.48
N HIS A 162 11.88 -5.14 -4.75
CA HIS A 162 11.70 -5.90 -3.51
C HIS A 162 11.63 -7.42 -3.75
N LEU A 163 11.00 -7.85 -4.85
CA LEU A 163 10.98 -9.26 -5.25
C LEU A 163 12.36 -9.76 -5.68
N LYS A 164 13.14 -8.95 -6.40
CA LYS A 164 14.51 -9.30 -6.79
C LYS A 164 15.44 -9.39 -5.58
N ASP A 165 15.30 -8.47 -4.61
CA ASP A 165 16.08 -8.49 -3.39
C ASP A 165 15.73 -9.73 -2.53
N LEU A 166 14.45 -10.11 -2.46
CA LEU A 166 14.00 -11.35 -1.79
C LEU A 166 14.46 -12.61 -2.52
N GLU A 167 14.52 -12.62 -3.86
CA GLU A 167 15.04 -13.74 -4.65
C GLU A 167 16.56 -13.94 -4.46
N MET A 168 17.30 -12.90 -4.08
CA MET A 168 18.74 -12.96 -3.83
C MET A 168 19.10 -13.27 -2.38
N GLN A 169 18.15 -13.14 -1.43
CA GLN A 169 18.36 -13.45 -0.02
C GLN A 169 18.17 -14.96 0.25
N SER A 170 18.99 -15.49 1.13
CA SER A 170 18.76 -16.86 1.63
C SER A 170 17.51 -16.90 2.51
N PRO A 171 16.79 -18.04 2.59
CA PRO A 171 15.65 -18.18 3.48
C PRO A 171 15.96 -17.84 4.95
N GLN A 172 17.18 -18.05 5.39
CA GLN A 172 17.66 -17.72 6.73
C GLN A 172 17.76 -16.20 6.92
N GLU A 173 18.25 -15.46 5.92
CA GLU A 173 18.31 -14.00 5.95
C GLU A 173 16.90 -13.39 6.00
N ILE A 174 15.96 -13.92 5.23
CA ILE A 174 14.56 -13.46 5.24
C ILE A 174 13.94 -13.64 6.64
N VAL A 175 14.19 -14.77 7.31
CA VAL A 175 13.69 -15.00 8.68
C VAL A 175 14.36 -14.07 9.69
N SER A 176 15.66 -13.80 9.53
CA SER A 176 16.40 -12.87 10.39
C SER A 176 15.87 -11.44 10.27
N ASP A 177 15.68 -10.96 9.05
CA ASP A 177 15.14 -9.63 8.78
C ASP A 177 13.71 -9.47 9.27
N PHE A 178 12.88 -10.50 9.08
CA PHE A 178 11.52 -10.53 9.62
C PHE A 178 11.53 -10.48 11.15
N TYR A 179 12.39 -11.27 11.82
CA TYR A 179 12.50 -11.27 13.27
C TYR A 179 12.92 -9.89 13.80
N GLN A 180 13.94 -9.26 13.20
CA GLN A 180 14.36 -7.91 13.56
C GLN A 180 13.25 -6.89 13.39
N THR A 181 12.48 -7.00 12.30
CA THR A 181 11.36 -6.10 12.02
C THR A 181 10.25 -6.23 13.06
N VAL A 182 9.89 -7.46 13.43
CA VAL A 182 8.78 -7.74 14.38
C VAL A 182 9.17 -7.43 15.83
N THR A 183 10.44 -7.64 16.20
CA THR A 183 10.92 -7.40 17.57
C THR A 183 11.40 -5.98 17.81
N GLY A 184 11.52 -5.16 16.73
CA GLY A 184 12.01 -3.78 16.83
C GLY A 184 13.52 -3.67 16.95
N GLY A 185 14.25 -4.60 16.34
CA GLY A 185 15.71 -4.58 16.20
C GLY A 185 16.48 -5.65 16.97
N ASP A 186 15.79 -6.57 17.65
CA ASP A 186 16.46 -7.71 18.28
C ASP A 186 17.01 -8.65 17.21
N VAL A 187 18.20 -9.21 17.43
CA VAL A 187 18.80 -10.24 16.59
C VAL A 187 18.47 -11.64 17.11
N LEU A 188 18.37 -12.61 16.22
CA LEU A 188 18.19 -14.01 16.60
C LEU A 188 19.34 -14.46 17.51
N SER A 189 19.02 -15.10 18.62
CA SER A 189 20.00 -15.77 19.47
C SER A 189 20.60 -16.98 18.75
N GLU A 190 21.79 -17.44 19.15
CA GLU A 190 22.45 -18.62 18.59
C GLU A 190 21.52 -19.86 18.55
N ARG A 191 20.70 -20.05 19.59
CA ARG A 191 19.74 -21.17 19.66
C ARG A 191 18.61 -21.02 18.65
N GLN A 192 18.12 -19.80 18.41
CA GLN A 192 17.08 -19.53 17.42
C GLN A 192 17.63 -19.66 16.00
N THR A 193 18.83 -19.19 15.75
CA THR A 193 19.52 -19.36 14.44
C THR A 193 19.69 -20.85 14.12
N ALA A 194 20.21 -21.64 15.06
CA ALA A 194 20.37 -23.10 14.89
C ALA A 194 19.02 -23.80 14.63
N LEU A 195 17.93 -23.35 15.26
CA LEU A 195 16.60 -23.90 15.02
C LEU A 195 16.11 -23.58 13.59
N VAL A 196 16.28 -22.33 13.13
CA VAL A 196 15.94 -21.92 11.78
C VAL A 196 16.70 -22.75 10.75
N GLU A 197 17.99 -22.91 10.91
CA GLU A 197 18.84 -23.75 10.04
C GLU A 197 18.35 -25.20 9.98
N SER A 198 18.06 -25.80 11.12
CA SER A 198 17.58 -27.20 11.20
C SER A 198 16.25 -27.40 10.46
N ILE A 199 15.33 -26.41 10.56
CA ILE A 199 14.03 -26.45 9.86
C ILE A 199 14.24 -26.40 8.35
N PHE A 200 15.10 -25.53 7.84
CA PHE A 200 15.34 -25.43 6.39
C PHE A 200 16.09 -26.64 5.84
N GLU A 201 16.98 -27.26 6.60
CA GLU A 201 17.60 -28.55 6.22
C GLU A 201 16.56 -29.67 6.10
N GLU A 202 15.62 -29.74 7.04
CA GLU A 202 14.55 -30.74 7.02
C GLU A 202 13.61 -30.57 5.84
N ILE A 203 13.23 -29.33 5.53
CA ILE A 203 12.42 -28.98 4.35
C ILE A 203 13.18 -29.34 3.06
N GLY A 204 14.48 -29.06 3.00
CA GLY A 204 15.32 -29.40 1.84
C GLY A 204 15.41 -30.92 1.58
N ARG A 205 15.45 -31.71 2.65
CA ARG A 205 15.46 -33.20 2.55
C ARG A 205 14.09 -33.78 2.13
N SER A 206 12.99 -33.11 2.49
CA SER A 206 11.63 -33.57 2.17
C SER A 206 11.20 -33.29 0.71
N ARG A 207 12.00 -32.54 -0.05
CA ARG A 207 11.75 -32.21 -1.46
C ARG A 207 12.59 -32.97 -2.47
N GLN A 208 13.43 -33.89 -2.02
CA GLN A 208 14.16 -34.85 -2.84
C GLN A 208 13.47 -36.23 -2.80
#